data_fc7617f16c29c9f42a80839c033b0267
#
_entry.id   fc7617f16c29c9f42a80839c033b0267
#
_cell.length_a   1.000
_cell.length_b   1.000
_cell.length_c   1.000
_cell.angle_alpha   90.00
_cell.angle_beta   90.00
_cell.angle_gamma   90.00
#
_symmetry.space_group_name_H-M   'P 1'
#
loop_
_entity.id
_entity.type
_entity.pdbx_description
1 polymer ?
#
loop_
_entity_poly.entity_id
_entity_poly.type
_entity_poly.pdbx_seq_one_letter_code
_entity_poly.pdbx_strand_id
1 'polypeptide(L)'
;MSKMIERVIVSTDSAEIADIAVKYGAEVPFMRPSEFAQDDSGDFEWLKHLIDYLEKKESTSAKYLVHLRPTTPFRKVKIVENGIKYISENPNATSLRSVSTLSNPVQKLFKMEGPYLVGFFDNDLRPEYYNLPRQTFPQTYIPNGYVDIVKTSTIKKGLIHGDKMLGFITELVPDIDNESDFNNATKVMSEKRFDPLMEFIKEHYD
;
A
#
# COMPACT_ATOMS: atom_id res chain seq x y z
N MET A 1 -9.17 -13.16 -11.71
CA MET A 1 -7.97 -12.32 -11.89
C MET A 1 -8.32 -10.99 -12.56
N SER A 2 -7.57 -9.92 -12.28
CA SER A 2 -7.74 -8.62 -12.96
C SER A 2 -7.31 -8.73 -14.42
N LYS A 3 -8.10 -8.11 -15.32
CA LYS A 3 -7.74 -7.98 -16.75
C LYS A 3 -6.85 -6.75 -17.03
N MET A 4 -6.61 -5.93 -16.01
CA MET A 4 -5.82 -4.68 -16.11
C MET A 4 -4.37 -4.86 -15.63
N ILE A 5 -4.06 -6.00 -15.03
CA ILE A 5 -2.72 -6.35 -14.54
C ILE A 5 -2.16 -7.43 -15.47
N GLU A 6 -1.06 -7.13 -16.13
CA GLU A 6 -0.41 -8.04 -17.07
C GLU A 6 0.44 -9.09 -16.37
N ARG A 7 1.14 -8.69 -15.30
CA ARG A 7 2.07 -9.56 -14.54
C ARG A 7 1.89 -9.34 -13.04
N VAL A 8 2.05 -10.42 -12.29
CA VAL A 8 2.13 -10.38 -10.82
C VAL A 8 3.51 -10.85 -10.43
N ILE A 9 4.34 -9.95 -9.92
CA ILE A 9 5.72 -10.24 -9.56
C ILE A 9 5.86 -10.10 -8.03
N VAL A 10 6.43 -11.11 -7.40
CA VAL A 10 6.82 -11.08 -5.99
C VAL A 10 8.32 -10.86 -5.91
N SER A 11 8.72 -9.81 -5.20
CA SER A 11 10.11 -9.50 -4.87
C SER A 11 10.34 -9.88 -3.41
N THR A 12 11.14 -10.91 -3.18
CA THR A 12 11.48 -11.43 -1.84
C THR A 12 12.92 -11.94 -1.82
N ASP A 13 13.53 -11.93 -0.65
CA ASP A 13 14.82 -12.55 -0.34
C ASP A 13 14.69 -13.97 0.26
N SER A 14 13.45 -14.39 0.59
CA SER A 14 13.14 -15.71 1.13
C SER A 14 12.77 -16.68 0.01
N ALA A 15 13.52 -17.79 -0.08
CA ALA A 15 13.21 -18.88 -1.02
C ALA A 15 11.85 -19.53 -0.71
N GLU A 16 11.49 -19.67 0.56
CA GLU A 16 10.19 -20.21 0.97
C GLU A 16 9.02 -19.33 0.48
N ILE A 17 9.13 -18.01 0.65
CA ILE A 17 8.11 -17.06 0.14
C ILE A 17 8.06 -17.11 -1.39
N ALA A 18 9.20 -17.24 -2.06
CA ALA A 18 9.28 -17.36 -3.51
C ALA A 18 8.53 -18.61 -4.00
N ASP A 19 8.76 -19.76 -3.39
CA ASP A 19 8.11 -21.03 -3.74
C ASP A 19 6.58 -20.95 -3.55
N ILE A 20 6.14 -20.35 -2.44
CA ILE A 20 4.71 -20.12 -2.19
C ILE A 20 4.13 -19.19 -3.26
N ALA A 21 4.81 -18.10 -3.59
CA ALA A 21 4.34 -17.13 -4.60
C ALA A 21 4.18 -17.80 -5.98
N VAL A 22 5.15 -18.62 -6.39
CA VAL A 22 5.09 -19.38 -7.64
C VAL A 22 3.95 -20.39 -7.62
N LYS A 23 3.76 -21.11 -6.50
CA LYS A 23 2.61 -22.03 -6.32
C LYS A 23 1.28 -21.33 -6.58
N TYR A 24 1.14 -20.07 -6.18
CA TYR A 24 -0.08 -19.27 -6.38
C TYR A 24 -0.04 -18.42 -7.66
N GLY A 25 0.80 -18.77 -8.63
CA GLY A 25 0.80 -18.21 -9.98
C GLY A 25 1.44 -16.84 -10.13
N ALA A 26 2.21 -16.38 -9.14
CA ALA A 26 3.04 -15.19 -9.28
C ALA A 26 4.38 -15.53 -9.93
N GLU A 27 5.02 -14.53 -10.52
CA GLU A 27 6.38 -14.62 -11.03
C GLU A 27 7.39 -14.19 -9.96
N VAL A 28 8.51 -14.91 -9.87
CA VAL A 28 9.67 -14.54 -9.04
C VAL A 28 10.91 -14.57 -9.95
N PRO A 29 11.08 -13.55 -10.80
CA PRO A 29 12.14 -13.56 -11.82
C PRO A 29 13.54 -13.31 -11.24
N PHE A 30 13.62 -12.93 -9.98
CA PHE A 30 14.86 -12.69 -9.23
C PHE A 30 14.61 -12.83 -7.74
N MET A 31 15.67 -13.10 -6.99
CA MET A 31 15.67 -12.93 -5.54
C MET A 31 16.02 -11.48 -5.21
N ARG A 32 15.31 -10.87 -4.25
CA ARG A 32 15.63 -9.51 -3.78
C ARG A 32 16.99 -9.52 -3.10
N PRO A 33 17.90 -8.60 -3.45
CA PRO A 33 19.14 -8.43 -2.68
C PRO A 33 18.86 -8.17 -1.20
N SER A 34 19.61 -8.82 -0.33
CA SER A 34 19.41 -8.73 1.13
C SER A 34 19.53 -7.31 1.68
N GLU A 35 20.35 -6.46 1.05
CA GLU A 35 20.46 -5.04 1.39
C GLU A 35 19.15 -4.25 1.17
N PHE A 36 18.20 -4.77 0.37
CA PHE A 36 16.87 -4.17 0.14
C PHE A 36 15.75 -4.86 0.92
N ALA A 37 16.11 -5.74 1.86
CA ALA A 37 15.20 -6.55 2.66
C ALA A 37 15.49 -6.46 4.16
N GLN A 38 16.19 -5.42 4.60
CA GLN A 38 16.46 -5.16 6.01
C GLN A 38 15.22 -4.54 6.68
N ASP A 39 15.17 -4.58 8.02
CA ASP A 39 14.05 -4.04 8.81
C ASP A 39 13.79 -2.53 8.56
N ASP A 40 14.84 -1.79 8.20
CA ASP A 40 14.80 -0.36 7.88
C ASP A 40 14.77 -0.07 6.37
N SER A 41 14.71 -1.09 5.52
CA SER A 41 14.66 -0.91 4.06
C SER A 41 13.33 -0.30 3.63
N GLY A 42 13.42 0.77 2.84
CA GLY A 42 12.25 1.45 2.28
C GLY A 42 11.69 0.77 1.02
N ASP A 43 10.52 1.26 0.59
CA ASP A 43 9.89 0.75 -0.64
C ASP A 43 10.66 1.17 -1.92
N PHE A 44 11.47 2.22 -1.87
CA PHE A 44 12.13 2.77 -3.04
C PHE A 44 13.14 1.81 -3.68
N GLU A 45 13.98 1.16 -2.86
CA GLU A 45 15.09 0.33 -3.29
C GLU A 45 14.61 -0.88 -4.09
N TRP A 46 13.64 -1.62 -3.57
CA TRP A 46 13.12 -2.79 -4.26
C TRP A 46 12.25 -2.44 -5.46
N LEU A 47 11.51 -1.31 -5.44
CA LEU A 47 10.78 -0.81 -6.61
C LEU A 47 11.75 -0.46 -7.75
N LYS A 48 12.83 0.24 -7.41
CA LYS A 48 13.87 0.57 -8.38
C LYS A 48 14.57 -0.67 -8.90
N HIS A 49 14.90 -1.63 -8.04
CA HIS A 49 15.50 -2.91 -8.44
C HIS A 49 14.61 -3.66 -9.44
N LEU A 50 13.30 -3.74 -9.18
CA LEU A 50 12.34 -4.34 -10.10
C LEU A 50 12.36 -3.65 -11.48
N ILE A 51 12.30 -2.30 -11.51
CA ILE A 51 12.34 -1.55 -12.75
C ILE A 51 13.63 -1.80 -13.51
N ASP A 52 14.78 -1.74 -12.83
CA ASP A 52 16.09 -1.98 -13.42
C ASP A 52 16.21 -3.40 -13.99
N TYR A 53 15.63 -4.39 -13.30
CA TYR A 53 15.59 -5.77 -13.79
C TYR A 53 14.77 -5.88 -15.08
N LEU A 54 13.54 -5.39 -15.07
CA LEU A 54 12.66 -5.45 -16.24
C LEU A 54 13.30 -4.78 -17.47
N GLU A 55 13.92 -3.63 -17.30
CA GLU A 55 14.54 -2.89 -18.40
C GLU A 55 15.85 -3.53 -18.89
N LYS A 56 16.73 -3.94 -17.96
CA LYS A 56 18.06 -4.41 -18.34
C LYS A 56 18.11 -5.90 -18.71
N LYS A 57 17.24 -6.72 -18.13
CA LYS A 57 17.24 -8.17 -18.36
C LYS A 57 16.16 -8.65 -19.30
N GLU A 58 14.99 -8.02 -19.25
CA GLU A 58 13.85 -8.43 -20.07
C GLU A 58 13.55 -7.45 -21.22
N SER A 59 14.22 -6.29 -21.27
CA SER A 59 13.98 -5.23 -22.28
C SER A 59 12.50 -4.78 -22.30
N THR A 60 11.83 -4.83 -21.14
CA THR A 60 10.44 -4.44 -20.97
C THR A 60 10.32 -3.26 -20.00
N SER A 61 9.23 -2.52 -20.10
CA SER A 61 8.95 -1.43 -19.17
C SER A 61 7.47 -1.37 -18.83
N ALA A 62 7.16 -1.27 -17.54
CA ALA A 62 5.80 -1.01 -17.08
C ALA A 62 5.59 0.51 -16.93
N LYS A 63 4.43 1.01 -17.36
CA LYS A 63 4.06 2.42 -17.14
C LYS A 63 3.71 2.68 -15.67
N TYR A 64 3.04 1.71 -15.05
CA TYR A 64 2.61 1.73 -13.66
C TYR A 64 3.06 0.46 -12.95
N LEU A 65 3.44 0.60 -11.69
CA LEU A 65 3.59 -0.50 -10.76
C LEU A 65 2.44 -0.41 -9.74
N VAL A 66 1.67 -1.48 -9.63
CA VAL A 66 0.60 -1.63 -8.65
C VAL A 66 1.19 -2.37 -7.46
N HIS A 67 1.49 -1.63 -6.40
CA HIS A 67 2.09 -2.16 -5.20
C HIS A 67 1.00 -2.67 -4.25
N LEU A 68 1.01 -3.96 -3.98
CA LEU A 68 0.10 -4.65 -3.06
C LEU A 68 0.91 -5.27 -1.93
N ARG A 69 0.78 -4.72 -0.72
CA ARG A 69 1.49 -5.26 0.46
C ARG A 69 0.89 -6.59 0.88
N PRO A 70 1.69 -7.64 1.12
CA PRO A 70 1.18 -8.94 1.61
C PRO A 70 0.42 -8.84 2.93
N THR A 71 0.82 -7.90 3.79
CA THR A 71 0.20 -7.66 5.10
C THR A 71 -1.25 -7.20 5.02
N THR A 72 -1.71 -6.74 3.87
CA THR A 72 -3.11 -6.33 3.65
C THR A 72 -3.78 -7.26 2.62
N PRO A 73 -4.11 -8.52 2.97
CA PRO A 73 -4.55 -9.54 1.99
C PRO A 73 -5.99 -9.35 1.49
N PHE A 74 -6.86 -8.71 2.24
CA PHE A 74 -8.31 -8.67 1.97
C PHE A 74 -8.70 -7.59 0.96
N ARG A 75 -8.28 -7.76 -0.29
CA ARG A 75 -8.54 -6.81 -1.38
C ARG A 75 -9.61 -7.34 -2.34
N LYS A 76 -10.51 -6.47 -2.76
CA LYS A 76 -11.41 -6.74 -3.87
C LYS A 76 -10.75 -6.32 -5.17
N VAL A 77 -10.63 -7.23 -6.13
CA VAL A 77 -10.02 -6.98 -7.45
C VAL A 77 -10.61 -5.73 -8.10
N LYS A 78 -11.94 -5.57 -8.02
CA LYS A 78 -12.65 -4.41 -8.59
C LYS A 78 -12.18 -3.06 -8.03
N ILE A 79 -11.82 -2.99 -6.74
CA ILE A 79 -11.33 -1.76 -6.12
C ILE A 79 -9.93 -1.44 -6.66
N VAL A 80 -9.05 -2.45 -6.80
CA VAL A 80 -7.73 -2.27 -7.41
C VAL A 80 -7.86 -1.77 -8.86
N GLU A 81 -8.74 -2.37 -9.65
CA GLU A 81 -9.02 -1.93 -11.03
C GLU A 81 -9.54 -0.50 -11.10
N ASN A 82 -10.41 -0.11 -10.17
CA ASN A 82 -10.90 1.27 -10.09
C ASN A 82 -9.74 2.25 -9.79
N GLY A 83 -8.78 1.87 -8.94
CA GLY A 83 -7.57 2.66 -8.69
C GLY A 83 -6.72 2.82 -9.95
N ILE A 84 -6.50 1.73 -10.71
CA ILE A 84 -5.76 1.76 -11.98
C ILE A 84 -6.46 2.68 -13.00
N LYS A 85 -7.78 2.55 -13.11
CA LYS A 85 -8.58 3.43 -13.98
C LYS A 85 -8.44 4.88 -13.56
N TYR A 86 -8.61 5.18 -12.27
CA TYR A 86 -8.55 6.54 -11.74
C TYR A 86 -7.22 7.23 -12.01
N ILE A 87 -6.07 6.57 -11.79
CA ILE A 87 -4.77 7.16 -12.13
C ILE A 87 -4.57 7.30 -13.64
N SER A 88 -5.11 6.38 -14.46
CA SER A 88 -4.99 6.45 -15.92
C SER A 88 -5.75 7.63 -16.52
N GLU A 89 -6.87 8.02 -15.91
CA GLU A 89 -7.68 9.19 -16.26
C GLU A 89 -7.08 10.52 -15.76
N ASN A 90 -6.06 10.45 -14.90
CA ASN A 90 -5.36 11.61 -14.35
C ASN A 90 -3.88 11.65 -14.81
N PRO A 91 -3.58 11.99 -16.07
CA PRO A 91 -2.25 11.86 -16.65
C PRO A 91 -1.17 12.71 -15.94
N ASN A 92 -1.56 13.80 -15.30
CA ASN A 92 -0.65 14.66 -14.53
C ASN A 92 -0.27 14.11 -13.15
N ALA A 93 -0.99 13.10 -12.64
CA ALA A 93 -0.65 12.48 -11.36
C ALA A 93 0.69 11.76 -11.45
N THR A 94 1.45 11.77 -10.37
CA THR A 94 2.74 11.04 -10.24
C THR A 94 2.55 9.67 -9.60
N SER A 95 1.53 9.53 -8.77
CA SER A 95 1.14 8.28 -8.11
C SER A 95 -0.31 8.35 -7.63
N LEU A 96 -0.80 7.22 -7.12
CA LEU A 96 -2.04 7.10 -6.38
C LEU A 96 -1.75 6.33 -5.08
N ARG A 97 -2.35 6.77 -3.98
CA ARG A 97 -2.27 6.08 -2.69
C ARG A 97 -3.65 5.89 -2.10
N SER A 98 -3.94 4.66 -1.68
CA SER A 98 -5.18 4.37 -0.97
C SER A 98 -5.16 4.94 0.44
N VAL A 99 -6.29 5.52 0.82
CA VAL A 99 -6.46 6.17 2.11
C VAL A 99 -7.83 5.88 2.70
N SER A 100 -7.93 5.93 4.02
CA SER A 100 -9.19 5.97 4.75
C SER A 100 -9.38 7.31 5.44
N THR A 101 -10.62 7.70 5.68
CA THR A 101 -10.92 8.90 6.44
C THR A 101 -10.56 8.70 7.91
N LEU A 102 -9.89 9.67 8.49
CA LEU A 102 -9.60 9.69 9.92
C LEU A 102 -10.74 10.40 10.65
N SER A 103 -11.31 9.74 11.66
CA SER A 103 -12.44 10.30 12.43
C SER A 103 -12.02 11.47 13.33
N ASN A 104 -10.80 11.42 13.87
CA ASN A 104 -10.23 12.49 14.68
C ASN A 104 -9.23 13.31 13.85
N PRO A 105 -9.35 14.64 13.83
CA PRO A 105 -8.38 15.51 13.18
C PRO A 105 -6.99 15.32 13.79
N VAL A 106 -5.96 15.34 12.95
CA VAL A 106 -4.55 15.24 13.40
C VAL A 106 -4.16 16.39 14.33
N GLN A 107 -4.83 17.53 14.22
CA GLN A 107 -4.65 18.68 15.11
C GLN A 107 -4.97 18.41 16.58
N LYS A 108 -5.66 17.30 16.88
CA LYS A 108 -5.96 16.86 18.25
C LYS A 108 -4.93 15.86 18.81
N LEU A 109 -3.85 15.62 18.09
CA LEU A 109 -2.75 14.77 18.55
C LEU A 109 -1.74 15.58 19.35
N PHE A 110 -1.04 14.90 20.27
CA PHE A 110 -0.04 15.46 21.13
C PHE A 110 1.28 14.70 21.01
N LYS A 111 2.37 15.39 21.23
CA LYS A 111 3.69 14.80 21.54
C LYS A 111 4.00 14.98 23.03
N MET A 112 4.87 14.12 23.57
CA MET A 112 5.41 14.27 24.93
C MET A 112 6.69 15.11 24.88
N GLU A 113 6.76 16.15 25.72
CA GLU A 113 7.99 16.88 25.99
C GLU A 113 8.25 16.85 27.51
N GLY A 114 9.12 15.97 27.94
CA GLY A 114 9.25 15.60 29.36
C GLY A 114 7.94 15.05 29.90
N PRO A 115 7.40 15.57 31.02
CA PRO A 115 6.12 15.13 31.58
C PRO A 115 4.89 15.83 30.95
N TYR A 116 5.08 16.74 29.98
CA TYR A 116 4.03 17.59 29.45
C TYR A 116 3.55 17.11 28.06
N LEU A 117 2.22 17.22 27.82
CA LEU A 117 1.62 17.07 26.50
C LEU A 117 1.70 18.39 25.75
N VAL A 118 2.24 18.38 24.57
CA VAL A 118 2.35 19.54 23.67
C VAL A 118 1.67 19.20 22.34
N GLY A 119 0.87 20.13 21.81
CA GLY A 119 0.21 19.95 20.51
C GLY A 119 1.22 19.80 19.37
N PHE A 120 0.88 19.03 18.35
CA PHE A 120 1.77 18.71 17.22
C PHE A 120 1.99 19.88 16.25
N PHE A 121 1.11 20.88 16.22
CA PHE A 121 1.10 21.93 15.19
C PHE A 121 1.50 23.28 15.79
N ASP A 122 2.79 23.53 15.87
CA ASP A 122 3.36 24.77 16.43
C ASP A 122 2.99 26.01 15.59
N ASN A 123 2.56 25.83 14.33
CA ASN A 123 2.14 26.90 13.43
C ASN A 123 0.65 27.26 13.53
N ASP A 124 -0.14 26.58 14.34
CA ASP A 124 -1.52 26.95 14.63
C ASP A 124 -1.53 27.92 15.80
N LEU A 125 -1.65 29.21 15.53
CA LEU A 125 -1.56 30.28 16.53
C LEU A 125 -2.83 30.45 17.38
N ARG A 126 -3.88 29.66 17.14
CA ARG A 126 -5.10 29.73 17.97
C ARG A 126 -4.81 29.13 19.34
N PRO A 127 -5.17 29.82 20.45
CA PRO A 127 -4.97 29.28 21.79
C PRO A 127 -5.65 27.92 21.94
N GLU A 128 -4.92 26.93 22.45
CA GLU A 128 -5.42 25.56 22.68
C GLU A 128 -6.18 24.99 21.48
N TYR A 129 -5.67 25.18 20.26
CA TYR A 129 -6.33 24.75 19.01
C TYR A 129 -6.83 23.30 19.06
N TYR A 130 -6.11 22.42 19.77
CA TYR A 130 -6.46 21.01 19.93
C TYR A 130 -7.78 20.77 20.71
N ASN A 131 -8.29 21.79 21.43
CA ASN A 131 -9.58 21.76 22.11
C ASN A 131 -10.76 22.24 21.24
N LEU A 132 -10.48 22.84 20.07
CA LEU A 132 -11.54 23.32 19.17
C LEU A 132 -12.42 22.17 18.67
N PRO A 133 -13.69 22.42 18.32
CA PRO A 133 -14.56 21.42 17.73
C PRO A 133 -13.94 20.79 16.49
N ARG A 134 -14.09 19.47 16.32
CA ARG A 134 -13.47 18.73 15.20
C ARG A 134 -13.86 19.27 13.82
N GLN A 135 -15.07 19.82 13.70
CA GLN A 135 -15.57 20.41 12.45
C GLN A 135 -14.82 21.69 12.03
N THR A 136 -14.02 22.27 12.92
CA THR A 136 -13.17 23.42 12.64
C THR A 136 -11.96 23.05 11.77
N PHE A 137 -11.60 21.76 11.72
CA PHE A 137 -10.45 21.26 11.01
C PHE A 137 -10.83 20.59 9.70
N PRO A 138 -9.95 20.61 8.68
CA PRO A 138 -10.20 19.89 7.44
C PRO A 138 -10.26 18.38 7.69
N GLN A 139 -10.99 17.68 6.83
CA GLN A 139 -11.00 16.22 6.83
C GLN A 139 -9.58 15.70 6.58
N THR A 140 -9.13 14.79 7.44
CA THR A 140 -7.83 14.14 7.34
C THR A 140 -7.98 12.69 6.88
N TYR A 141 -6.91 12.19 6.28
CA TYR A 141 -6.84 10.85 5.72
C TYR A 141 -5.59 10.15 6.19
N ILE A 142 -5.68 8.84 6.37
CA ILE A 142 -4.56 7.97 6.72
C ILE A 142 -4.33 6.93 5.61
N PRO A 143 -3.09 6.68 5.18
CA PRO A 143 -2.78 5.55 4.31
C PRO A 143 -3.26 4.24 4.93
N ASN A 144 -3.83 3.34 4.14
CA ASN A 144 -4.43 2.11 4.63
C ASN A 144 -3.88 0.83 3.96
N GLY A 145 -2.83 0.95 3.17
CA GLY A 145 -2.15 -0.20 2.56
C GLY A 145 -2.97 -0.96 1.51
N TYR A 146 -4.19 -0.51 1.18
CA TYR A 146 -5.05 -1.25 0.25
C TYR A 146 -4.43 -1.37 -1.14
N VAL A 147 -3.97 -0.28 -1.71
CA VAL A 147 -3.22 -0.23 -2.98
C VAL A 147 -2.45 1.07 -3.12
N ASP A 148 -1.19 0.97 -3.52
CA ASP A 148 -0.42 2.10 -4.03
C ASP A 148 -0.13 1.86 -5.52
N ILE A 149 -0.29 2.89 -6.37
CA ILE A 149 0.06 2.81 -7.78
C ILE A 149 1.05 3.91 -8.09
N VAL A 150 2.24 3.52 -8.53
CA VAL A 150 3.32 4.45 -8.80
C VAL A 150 3.69 4.44 -10.27
N LYS A 151 4.03 5.60 -10.83
CA LYS A 151 4.58 5.66 -12.19
C LYS A 151 6.05 5.29 -12.17
N THR A 152 6.46 4.44 -13.08
CA THR A 152 7.86 4.11 -13.29
C THR A 152 8.72 5.35 -13.50
N SER A 153 8.19 6.36 -14.21
CA SER A 153 8.88 7.63 -14.40
C SER A 153 9.10 8.44 -13.11
N THR A 154 8.26 8.25 -12.08
CA THR A 154 8.43 8.88 -10.75
C THR A 154 9.57 8.21 -9.99
N ILE A 155 9.60 6.86 -9.99
CA ILE A 155 10.70 6.10 -9.37
C ILE A 155 12.05 6.44 -10.03
N LYS A 156 12.09 6.56 -11.36
CA LYS A 156 13.32 6.95 -12.08
C LYS A 156 13.84 8.34 -11.72
N LYS A 157 13.00 9.21 -11.19
CA LYS A 157 13.39 10.53 -10.66
C LYS A 157 13.84 10.50 -9.19
N GLY A 158 13.92 9.33 -8.57
CA GLY A 158 14.31 9.17 -7.18
C GLY A 158 13.18 9.35 -6.16
N LEU A 159 11.91 9.29 -6.59
CA LEU A 159 10.75 9.49 -5.73
C LEU A 159 9.77 8.32 -5.86
N ILE A 160 9.10 7.92 -4.78
CA ILE A 160 8.03 6.91 -4.83
C ILE A 160 6.73 7.56 -5.33
N HIS A 161 6.27 8.57 -4.63
CA HIS A 161 4.96 9.18 -4.91
C HIS A 161 5.03 10.47 -5.72
N GLY A 162 6.13 11.24 -5.62
CA GLY A 162 6.27 12.54 -6.28
C GLY A 162 5.35 13.61 -5.65
N ASP A 163 5.14 14.70 -6.40
CA ASP A 163 4.45 15.90 -5.94
C ASP A 163 2.93 15.94 -6.22
N LYS A 164 2.43 15.04 -7.07
CA LYS A 164 1.01 14.97 -7.47
C LYS A 164 0.43 13.59 -7.18
N MET A 165 0.40 13.25 -5.90
CA MET A 165 -0.18 12.00 -5.41
C MET A 165 -1.70 12.10 -5.33
N LEU A 166 -2.41 11.21 -6.04
CA LEU A 166 -3.87 11.08 -5.93
C LEU A 166 -4.23 10.33 -4.64
N GLY A 167 -5.16 10.87 -3.86
CA GLY A 167 -5.82 10.13 -2.79
C GLY A 167 -6.94 9.26 -3.34
N PHE A 168 -6.92 7.98 -3.01
CA PHE A 168 -7.95 7.04 -3.40
C PHE A 168 -8.62 6.48 -2.14
N ILE A 169 -9.85 6.95 -1.86
CA ILE A 169 -10.57 6.56 -0.64
C ILE A 169 -11.09 5.13 -0.81
N THR A 170 -10.70 4.25 0.11
CA THR A 170 -11.16 2.85 0.15
C THR A 170 -11.69 2.49 1.54
N GLU A 171 -12.36 1.34 1.62
CA GLU A 171 -12.67 0.73 2.92
C GLU A 171 -11.38 0.40 3.67
N LEU A 172 -11.45 0.43 5.00
CA LEU A 172 -10.39 -0.08 5.85
C LEU A 172 -10.49 -1.60 5.88
N VAL A 173 -9.38 -2.27 5.65
CA VAL A 173 -9.26 -3.73 5.76
C VAL A 173 -8.17 -4.06 6.77
N PRO A 174 -8.20 -5.26 7.38
CA PRO A 174 -7.15 -5.67 8.30
C PRO A 174 -5.77 -5.60 7.66
N ASP A 175 -4.82 -5.03 8.37
CA ASP A 175 -3.38 -5.09 8.11
C ASP A 175 -2.76 -6.01 9.15
N ILE A 176 -1.85 -6.88 8.74
CA ILE A 176 -1.28 -7.95 9.56
C ILE A 176 0.17 -7.60 9.89
N ASP A 177 0.38 -6.93 11.01
CA ASP A 177 1.71 -6.54 11.48
C ASP A 177 2.20 -7.41 12.65
N ASN A 178 1.28 -8.12 13.31
CA ASN A 178 1.57 -8.95 14.47
C ASN A 178 0.58 -10.12 14.61
N GLU A 179 0.83 -11.02 15.58
CA GLU A 179 0.00 -12.21 15.81
C GLU A 179 -1.45 -11.88 16.17
N SER A 180 -1.70 -10.80 16.89
CA SER A 180 -3.07 -10.35 17.20
C SER A 180 -3.83 -9.95 15.94
N ASP A 181 -3.15 -9.29 15.02
CA ASP A 181 -3.73 -8.90 13.72
C ASP A 181 -4.01 -10.12 12.87
N PHE A 182 -3.10 -11.11 12.87
CA PHE A 182 -3.30 -12.39 12.18
C PHE A 182 -4.54 -13.13 12.72
N ASN A 183 -4.72 -13.19 14.04
CA ASN A 183 -5.89 -13.78 14.66
C ASN A 183 -7.19 -13.03 14.30
N ASN A 184 -7.15 -11.70 14.22
CA ASN A 184 -8.27 -10.88 13.78
C ASN A 184 -8.57 -11.12 12.29
N ALA A 185 -7.55 -11.19 11.45
CA ALA A 185 -7.67 -11.50 10.04
C ALA A 185 -8.33 -12.87 9.81
N THR A 186 -7.95 -13.89 10.59
CA THR A 186 -8.57 -15.23 10.55
C THR A 186 -10.07 -15.19 10.88
N LYS A 187 -10.49 -14.35 11.83
CA LYS A 187 -11.92 -14.13 12.12
C LYS A 187 -12.64 -13.49 10.95
N VAL A 188 -12.02 -12.48 10.33
CA VAL A 188 -12.59 -11.79 9.16
C VAL A 188 -12.70 -12.72 7.96
N MET A 189 -11.75 -13.66 7.78
CA MET A 189 -11.85 -14.71 6.75
C MET A 189 -13.06 -15.62 6.93
N SER A 190 -13.48 -15.88 8.16
CA SER A 190 -14.66 -16.69 8.43
C SER A 190 -15.99 -16.01 8.05
N GLU A 191 -15.96 -14.70 7.76
CA GLU A 191 -17.09 -13.97 7.24
C GLU A 191 -17.32 -14.30 5.75
N LYS A 192 -18.54 -14.67 5.37
CA LYS A 192 -18.91 -15.11 4.00
C LYS A 192 -18.57 -14.16 2.87
N ARG A 193 -18.23 -12.90 3.15
CA ARG A 193 -17.89 -11.89 2.13
C ARG A 193 -16.62 -12.21 1.32
N PHE A 194 -15.78 -13.16 1.79
CA PHE A 194 -14.56 -13.59 1.11
C PHE A 194 -14.69 -14.98 0.47
N ASP A 195 -15.85 -15.64 0.60
CA ASP A 195 -16.10 -16.96 0.03
C ASP A 195 -15.71 -17.06 -1.45
N PRO A 196 -16.03 -16.10 -2.35
CA PRO A 196 -15.66 -16.19 -3.76
C PRO A 196 -14.13 -16.23 -4.00
N LEU A 197 -13.34 -15.57 -3.14
CA LEU A 197 -11.87 -15.64 -3.22
C LEU A 197 -11.39 -17.01 -2.74
N MET A 198 -11.94 -17.52 -1.66
CA MET A 198 -11.56 -18.82 -1.11
C MET A 198 -11.94 -19.97 -2.04
N GLU A 199 -13.11 -19.91 -2.68
CA GLU A 199 -13.53 -20.86 -3.71
C GLU A 199 -12.57 -20.83 -4.89
N PHE A 200 -12.24 -19.63 -5.40
CA PHE A 200 -11.28 -19.50 -6.49
C PHE A 200 -9.91 -20.08 -6.15
N ILE A 201 -9.39 -19.84 -4.93
CA ILE A 201 -8.10 -20.42 -4.50
C ILE A 201 -8.17 -21.95 -4.47
N LYS A 202 -9.20 -22.52 -3.88
CA LYS A 202 -9.40 -23.99 -3.83
C LYS A 202 -9.49 -24.63 -5.21
N GLU A 203 -10.22 -23.99 -6.14
CA GLU A 203 -10.40 -24.52 -7.49
C GLU A 203 -9.13 -24.53 -8.34
N HIS A 204 -8.18 -23.62 -8.07
CA HIS A 204 -7.04 -23.40 -8.96
C HIS A 204 -5.69 -23.77 -8.35
N TYR A 205 -5.59 -23.91 -7.02
CA TYR A 205 -4.31 -24.05 -6.33
C TYR A 205 -4.25 -25.14 -5.26
N ASP A 206 -5.39 -25.75 -4.85
CA ASP A 206 -5.43 -26.94 -4.00
C ASP A 206 -5.45 -28.23 -4.87
#